data_6b1d429592d483c23f38991229ed64fa
#
_entry.id   6b1d429592d483c23f38991229ed64fa
#
_cell.length_a   1.000
_cell.length_b   1.000
_cell.length_c   1.000
_cell.angle_alpha   90.00
_cell.angle_beta   90.00
_cell.angle_gamma   90.00
#
_symmetry.space_group_name_H-M   'P 1'
#
loop_
_entity.id
_entity.type
_entity.pdbx_description
1 polymer ?
#
loop_
_entity_poly.entity_id
_entity_poly.type
_entity_poly.pdbx_seq_one_letter_code
_entity_poly.pdbx_strand_id
1 'polypeptide(L)'
;MAEEALVQFLVLAKGAKGAACVALIQQVLNNKKLFVFGELLGMPNVQALAGTPHEPHLRLLETFAYGTYADAQAKADQLPKLTDAQVEKLRMLSVVSLAHASKVVPYDAMKEALGMDNVRHLEDLIFDTMYSGLLQGKLDQRQGVLKVKHAMARDVRETDLGTMIEKLDNWASTTQVLLATLEGSVEEAAECRRRDTQTTERLAAEAAAVKKKLGDNGGKQRDDDGYNDMGFDMDERSSGMRRGRTKRNRAGLDFRPRNK
;
A
#
# COMPACT_ATOMS: atom_id res chain seq x y z
N MET A 1 19.51 18.46 -1.91
CA MET A 1 19.39 19.02 -3.30
C MET A 1 18.05 19.74 -3.53
N ALA A 2 16.87 19.12 -3.34
CA ALA A 2 15.57 19.86 -3.44
C ALA A 2 15.37 20.85 -2.27
N GLU A 3 15.73 20.44 -1.06
CA GLU A 3 15.65 21.28 0.15
C GLU A 3 16.60 22.48 0.09
N GLU A 4 17.83 22.32 -0.41
CA GLU A 4 18.79 23.42 -0.58
C GLU A 4 18.25 24.48 -1.55
N ALA A 5 17.63 24.02 -2.65
CA ALA A 5 17.00 24.95 -3.60
C ALA A 5 15.82 25.69 -2.95
N LEU A 6 15.01 25.01 -2.12
CA LEU A 6 13.91 25.64 -1.38
C LEU A 6 14.43 26.72 -0.45
N VAL A 7 15.47 26.42 0.34
CA VAL A 7 16.09 27.38 1.29
C VAL A 7 16.61 28.62 0.54
N GLN A 8 17.23 28.47 -0.63
CA GLN A 8 17.68 29.59 -1.44
C GLN A 8 16.51 30.49 -1.86
N PHE A 9 15.42 29.92 -2.32
CA PHE A 9 14.22 30.68 -2.69
C PHE A 9 13.55 31.33 -1.49
N LEU A 10 13.57 30.70 -0.32
CA LEU A 10 13.03 31.30 0.93
C LEU A 10 13.86 32.52 1.37
N VAL A 11 15.20 32.44 1.24
CA VAL A 11 16.07 33.61 1.54
C VAL A 11 15.78 34.78 0.59
N LEU A 12 15.62 34.48 -0.72
CA LEU A 12 15.24 35.48 -1.71
C LEU A 12 13.87 36.07 -1.45
N ALA A 13 12.89 35.24 -1.02
CA ALA A 13 11.53 35.67 -0.70
C ALA A 13 11.47 36.66 0.47
N LYS A 14 12.41 36.59 1.44
CA LYS A 14 12.50 37.56 2.54
C LYS A 14 12.80 38.99 2.06
N GLY A 15 13.53 39.11 0.96
CA GLY A 15 13.88 40.41 0.38
C GLY A 15 12.98 40.87 -0.76
N ALA A 16 12.22 39.98 -1.38
CA ALA A 16 11.39 40.25 -2.55
C ALA A 16 10.05 40.89 -2.14
N LYS A 17 9.62 41.94 -2.87
CA LYS A 17 8.31 42.58 -2.70
C LYS A 17 7.67 42.86 -4.08
N GLY A 18 6.33 42.82 -4.14
CA GLY A 18 5.58 43.15 -5.35
C GLY A 18 5.99 42.37 -6.57
N ALA A 19 6.40 43.01 -7.65
CA ALA A 19 6.78 42.36 -8.93
C ALA A 19 7.98 41.41 -8.79
N ALA A 20 8.94 41.69 -7.90
CA ALA A 20 10.05 40.80 -7.64
C ALA A 20 9.59 39.45 -7.01
N CYS A 21 8.59 39.53 -6.14
CA CYS A 21 7.97 38.34 -5.55
C CYS A 21 7.25 37.50 -6.62
N VAL A 22 6.56 38.14 -7.58
CA VAL A 22 5.91 37.46 -8.71
C VAL A 22 6.94 36.74 -9.57
N ALA A 23 8.05 37.41 -9.91
CA ALA A 23 9.13 36.77 -10.69
C ALA A 23 9.72 35.55 -9.95
N LEU A 24 9.89 35.64 -8.64
CA LEU A 24 10.34 34.55 -7.79
C LEU A 24 9.36 33.38 -7.77
N ILE A 25 8.07 33.65 -7.63
CA ILE A 25 7.01 32.60 -7.71
C ILE A 25 7.09 31.88 -9.06
N GLN A 26 7.21 32.61 -10.16
CA GLN A 26 7.35 32.00 -11.49
C GLN A 26 8.60 31.12 -11.62
N GLN A 27 9.74 31.56 -11.09
CA GLN A 27 10.96 30.78 -11.07
C GLN A 27 10.80 29.47 -10.27
N VAL A 28 10.17 29.54 -9.11
CA VAL A 28 9.88 28.38 -8.26
C VAL A 28 8.94 27.40 -8.96
N LEU A 29 7.88 27.90 -9.60
CA LEU A 29 6.93 27.05 -10.33
C LEU A 29 7.57 26.38 -11.57
N ASN A 30 8.49 27.04 -12.23
CA ASN A 30 9.22 26.49 -13.38
C ASN A 30 10.35 25.54 -12.97
N ASN A 31 10.75 25.51 -11.71
CA ASN A 31 11.79 24.60 -11.24
C ASN A 31 11.28 23.18 -11.17
N LYS A 32 11.88 22.26 -11.94
CA LYS A 32 11.48 20.85 -12.04
C LYS A 32 11.70 20.01 -10.78
N LYS A 33 12.46 20.53 -9.80
CA LYS A 33 12.83 19.77 -8.59
C LYS A 33 12.05 20.19 -7.33
N LEU A 34 11.30 21.29 -7.39
CA LEU A 34 10.55 21.82 -6.26
C LEU A 34 9.06 21.46 -6.38
N PHE A 35 8.55 20.74 -5.39
CA PHE A 35 7.16 20.27 -5.35
C PHE A 35 6.43 20.62 -4.05
N VAL A 36 7.12 21.23 -3.10
CA VAL A 36 6.60 21.72 -1.82
C VAL A 36 6.63 23.25 -1.83
N PHE A 37 5.54 23.89 -1.54
CA PHE A 37 5.35 25.35 -1.65
C PHE A 37 4.81 26.00 -0.38
N GLY A 38 4.42 25.19 0.63
CA GLY A 38 3.78 25.68 1.85
C GLY A 38 4.62 26.69 2.61
N GLU A 39 5.94 26.47 2.73
CA GLU A 39 6.84 27.41 3.40
C GLU A 39 6.93 28.76 2.66
N LEU A 40 6.96 28.71 1.32
CA LEU A 40 6.98 29.92 0.50
C LEU A 40 5.66 30.68 0.63
N LEU A 41 4.54 29.95 0.67
CA LEU A 41 3.20 30.52 0.83
C LEU A 41 3.02 31.16 2.21
N GLY A 42 3.64 30.61 3.26
CA GLY A 42 3.66 31.17 4.62
C GLY A 42 4.48 32.45 4.77
N MET A 43 5.25 32.86 3.74
CA MET A 43 6.06 34.08 3.82
C MET A 43 5.19 35.35 3.82
N PRO A 44 5.45 36.30 4.73
CA PRO A 44 4.65 37.53 4.84
C PRO A 44 4.68 38.37 3.56
N ASN A 45 5.80 38.38 2.83
CA ASN A 45 5.93 39.12 1.57
C ASN A 45 5.12 38.47 0.43
N VAL A 46 4.92 37.16 0.45
CA VAL A 46 4.08 36.44 -0.51
C VAL A 46 2.61 36.68 -0.17
N GLN A 47 2.24 36.59 1.10
CA GLN A 47 0.88 36.88 1.55
C GLN A 47 0.47 38.35 1.35
N ALA A 48 1.40 39.28 1.42
CA ALA A 48 1.16 40.70 1.12
C ALA A 48 0.77 40.96 -0.34
N LEU A 49 0.86 39.98 -1.24
CA LEU A 49 0.33 40.05 -2.60
C LEU A 49 -1.21 39.97 -2.64
N ALA A 50 -1.86 39.51 -1.58
CA ALA A 50 -3.30 39.51 -1.46
C ALA A 50 -3.85 40.96 -1.54
N GLY A 51 -4.91 41.15 -2.32
CA GLY A 51 -5.50 42.50 -2.54
C GLY A 51 -4.68 43.41 -3.46
N THR A 52 -3.57 42.94 -4.05
CA THR A 52 -2.81 43.69 -5.04
C THR A 52 -3.11 43.17 -6.47
N PRO A 53 -2.74 43.91 -7.53
CA PRO A 53 -2.89 43.41 -8.91
C PRO A 53 -2.16 42.07 -9.17
N HIS A 54 -1.30 41.68 -8.27
CA HIS A 54 -0.50 40.44 -8.34
C HIS A 54 -1.15 39.25 -7.62
N GLU A 55 -2.34 39.39 -7.06
CA GLU A 55 -3.11 38.32 -6.41
C GLU A 55 -3.30 37.07 -7.26
N PRO A 56 -3.50 37.13 -8.61
CA PRO A 56 -3.58 35.94 -9.45
C PRO A 56 -2.37 35.01 -9.34
N HIS A 57 -1.17 35.56 -9.09
CA HIS A 57 0.03 34.74 -8.92
C HIS A 57 0.09 34.08 -7.54
N LEU A 58 -0.48 34.70 -6.51
CA LEU A 58 -0.64 34.08 -5.20
C LEU A 58 -1.63 32.89 -5.30
N ARG A 59 -2.79 33.10 -5.94
CA ARG A 59 -3.78 32.03 -6.17
C ARG A 59 -3.21 30.88 -7.01
N LEU A 60 -2.32 31.21 -7.95
CA LEU A 60 -1.60 30.19 -8.71
C LEU A 60 -0.71 29.36 -7.79
N LEU A 61 0.07 29.97 -6.91
CA LEU A 61 0.92 29.28 -5.95
C LEU A 61 0.08 28.41 -5.00
N GLU A 62 -1.06 28.90 -4.50
CA GLU A 62 -2.02 28.13 -3.69
C GLU A 62 -2.55 26.89 -4.45
N THR A 63 -2.84 27.05 -5.74
CA THR A 63 -3.31 25.94 -6.57
C THR A 63 -2.23 24.87 -6.73
N PHE A 64 -0.97 25.27 -6.84
CA PHE A 64 0.15 24.31 -6.89
C PHE A 64 0.40 23.63 -5.54
N ALA A 65 0.23 24.34 -4.41
CA ALA A 65 0.39 23.76 -3.08
C ALA A 65 -0.71 22.73 -2.76
N TYR A 66 -1.95 23.12 -2.98
CA TYR A 66 -3.11 22.38 -2.45
C TYR A 66 -4.07 21.84 -3.51
N GLY A 67 -4.13 22.48 -4.68
CA GLY A 67 -5.10 22.19 -5.73
C GLY A 67 -4.69 21.07 -6.67
N THR A 68 -5.60 20.74 -7.58
CA THR A 68 -5.43 19.78 -8.67
C THR A 68 -5.47 20.50 -10.03
N TYR A 69 -5.17 19.77 -11.09
CA TYR A 69 -5.27 20.29 -12.46
C TYR A 69 -6.72 20.65 -12.82
N ALA A 70 -7.69 19.85 -12.34
CA ALA A 70 -9.11 20.15 -12.53
C ALA A 70 -9.50 21.47 -11.83
N ASP A 71 -8.98 21.76 -10.63
CA ASP A 71 -9.20 23.02 -9.93
C ASP A 71 -8.61 24.22 -10.69
N ALA A 72 -7.43 24.03 -11.30
CA ALA A 72 -6.81 25.07 -12.11
C ALA A 72 -7.62 25.38 -13.38
N GLN A 73 -8.20 24.36 -14.03
CA GLN A 73 -9.10 24.54 -15.17
C GLN A 73 -10.38 25.25 -14.77
N ALA A 74 -10.99 24.89 -13.65
CA ALA A 74 -12.21 25.53 -13.16
C ALA A 74 -11.99 27.02 -12.81
N LYS A 75 -10.77 27.42 -12.45
CA LYS A 75 -10.39 28.78 -12.08
C LYS A 75 -9.55 29.48 -13.16
N ALA A 76 -9.57 28.99 -14.39
CA ALA A 76 -8.72 29.48 -15.48
C ALA A 76 -8.86 31.01 -15.71
N ASP A 77 -10.06 31.58 -15.52
CA ASP A 77 -10.30 33.01 -15.65
C ASP A 77 -9.63 33.87 -14.57
N GLN A 78 -9.31 33.27 -13.42
CA GLN A 78 -8.71 33.96 -12.28
C GLN A 78 -7.19 33.75 -12.16
N LEU A 79 -6.64 32.84 -12.98
CA LEU A 79 -5.23 32.48 -12.94
C LEU A 79 -4.49 33.06 -14.15
N PRO A 80 -3.22 33.39 -14.02
CA PRO A 80 -2.39 33.74 -15.17
C PRO A 80 -2.23 32.53 -16.09
N LYS A 81 -1.95 32.79 -17.37
CA LYS A 81 -1.69 31.70 -18.33
C LYS A 81 -0.53 30.82 -17.86
N LEU A 82 -0.80 29.55 -17.74
CA LEU A 82 0.18 28.52 -17.38
C LEU A 82 1.11 28.24 -18.54
N THR A 83 2.39 28.04 -18.27
CA THR A 83 3.34 27.49 -19.24
C THR A 83 3.18 25.97 -19.35
N ASP A 84 3.60 25.38 -20.46
CA ASP A 84 3.51 23.92 -20.66
C ASP A 84 4.21 23.15 -19.55
N ALA A 85 5.39 23.63 -19.09
CA ALA A 85 6.11 23.04 -17.98
C ALA A 85 5.35 23.10 -16.64
N GLN A 86 4.60 24.18 -16.40
CA GLN A 86 3.74 24.32 -15.24
C GLN A 86 2.53 23.40 -15.31
N VAL A 87 1.95 23.22 -16.50
CA VAL A 87 0.84 22.29 -16.73
C VAL A 87 1.28 20.85 -16.45
N GLU A 88 2.43 20.42 -16.97
CA GLU A 88 2.99 19.10 -16.68
C GLU A 88 3.23 18.89 -15.20
N LYS A 89 3.86 19.86 -14.55
CA LYS A 89 4.13 19.82 -13.10
C LYS A 89 2.86 19.73 -12.28
N LEU A 90 1.82 20.48 -12.63
CA LEU A 90 0.53 20.43 -11.95
C LEU A 90 -0.19 19.10 -12.18
N ARG A 91 -0.07 18.51 -13.38
CA ARG A 91 -0.56 17.17 -13.66
C ARG A 91 0.15 16.11 -12.82
N MET A 92 1.49 16.18 -12.68
CA MET A 92 2.24 15.29 -11.79
C MET A 92 1.76 15.40 -10.33
N LEU A 93 1.56 16.62 -9.82
CA LEU A 93 1.03 16.86 -8.49
C LEU A 93 -0.39 16.30 -8.32
N SER A 94 -1.21 16.38 -9.37
CA SER A 94 -2.56 15.80 -9.38
C SER A 94 -2.54 14.27 -9.31
N VAL A 95 -1.59 13.62 -10.01
CA VAL A 95 -1.38 12.16 -9.88
C VAL A 95 -1.02 11.79 -8.43
N VAL A 96 -0.16 12.59 -7.78
CA VAL A 96 0.19 12.38 -6.36
C VAL A 96 -1.03 12.52 -5.45
N SER A 97 -1.91 13.49 -5.70
CA SER A 97 -3.16 13.64 -4.93
C SER A 97 -4.11 12.45 -5.09
N LEU A 98 -4.26 11.93 -6.31
CA LEU A 98 -5.04 10.71 -6.57
C LEU A 98 -4.43 9.48 -5.87
N ALA A 99 -3.09 9.41 -5.85
CA ALA A 99 -2.37 8.35 -5.16
C ALA A 99 -2.54 8.39 -3.62
N HIS A 100 -2.79 9.57 -3.04
CA HIS A 100 -3.15 9.71 -1.62
C HIS A 100 -4.60 9.28 -1.33
N ALA A 101 -5.50 9.47 -2.29
CA ALA A 101 -6.89 9.08 -2.13
C ALA A 101 -7.09 7.56 -2.22
N SER A 102 -6.36 6.88 -3.12
CA SER A 102 -6.47 5.44 -3.34
C SER A 102 -5.12 4.80 -3.67
N LYS A 103 -4.88 3.59 -3.12
CA LYS A 103 -3.68 2.80 -3.44
C LYS A 103 -3.73 2.15 -4.82
N VAL A 104 -4.92 2.03 -5.40
CA VAL A 104 -5.12 1.50 -6.75
C VAL A 104 -5.93 2.52 -7.53
N VAL A 105 -5.29 3.18 -8.49
CA VAL A 105 -5.90 4.26 -9.27
C VAL A 105 -6.13 3.77 -10.70
N PRO A 106 -7.38 3.69 -11.18
CA PRO A 106 -7.67 3.31 -12.55
C PRO A 106 -7.28 4.41 -13.53
N TYR A 107 -6.88 4.03 -14.75
CA TYR A 107 -6.49 4.97 -15.79
C TYR A 107 -7.61 5.94 -16.19
N ASP A 108 -8.85 5.46 -16.18
CA ASP A 108 -9.99 6.29 -16.58
C ASP A 108 -10.21 7.44 -15.60
N ALA A 109 -10.11 7.19 -14.30
CA ALA A 109 -10.17 8.26 -13.29
C ALA A 109 -9.00 9.25 -13.40
N MET A 110 -7.80 8.77 -13.79
CA MET A 110 -6.66 9.65 -14.03
C MET A 110 -6.84 10.49 -15.29
N LYS A 111 -7.35 9.91 -16.39
CA LYS A 111 -7.63 10.64 -17.63
C LYS A 111 -8.62 11.77 -17.40
N GLU A 112 -9.71 11.49 -16.70
CA GLU A 112 -10.73 12.47 -16.37
C GLU A 112 -10.16 13.60 -15.52
N ALA A 113 -9.44 13.28 -14.43
CA ALA A 113 -8.87 14.26 -13.52
C ALA A 113 -7.76 15.11 -14.15
N LEU A 114 -7.02 14.58 -15.14
CA LEU A 114 -5.89 15.24 -15.79
C LEU A 114 -6.26 15.88 -17.14
N GLY A 115 -7.48 15.65 -17.62
CA GLY A 115 -7.91 16.12 -18.95
C GLY A 115 -7.04 15.55 -20.09
N MET A 116 -6.75 14.24 -20.04
CA MET A 116 -5.88 13.55 -20.99
C MET A 116 -6.62 12.36 -21.60
N ASP A 117 -6.79 12.36 -22.94
CA ASP A 117 -7.44 11.25 -23.63
C ASP A 117 -6.48 10.11 -24.00
N ASN A 118 -5.21 10.44 -24.22
CA ASN A 118 -4.21 9.50 -24.70
C ASN A 118 -3.55 8.73 -23.55
N VAL A 119 -3.74 7.39 -23.55
CA VAL A 119 -3.13 6.48 -22.55
C VAL A 119 -1.61 6.56 -22.55
N ARG A 120 -0.99 6.71 -23.73
CA ARG A 120 0.46 6.78 -23.85
C ARG A 120 1.04 7.99 -23.11
N HIS A 121 0.45 9.15 -23.33
CA HIS A 121 0.87 10.37 -22.64
C HIS A 121 0.63 10.29 -21.13
N LEU A 122 -0.45 9.59 -20.71
CA LEU A 122 -0.70 9.31 -19.29
C LEU A 122 0.40 8.44 -18.68
N GLU A 123 0.78 7.37 -19.35
CA GLU A 123 1.86 6.49 -18.90
C GLU A 123 3.21 7.22 -18.84
N ASP A 124 3.54 8.01 -19.86
CA ASP A 124 4.75 8.82 -19.87
C ASP A 124 4.77 9.80 -18.68
N LEU A 125 3.66 10.48 -18.39
CA LEU A 125 3.51 11.37 -17.23
C LEU A 125 3.70 10.61 -15.90
N ILE A 126 3.14 9.40 -15.78
CA ILE A 126 3.32 8.56 -14.59
C ILE A 126 4.78 8.17 -14.42
N PHE A 127 5.47 7.80 -15.51
CA PHE A 127 6.89 7.52 -15.46
C PHE A 127 7.72 8.73 -15.03
N ASP A 128 7.44 9.91 -15.57
CA ASP A 128 8.11 11.15 -15.17
C ASP A 128 7.86 11.48 -13.70
N THR A 129 6.66 11.23 -13.19
CA THR A 129 6.30 11.36 -11.78
C THR A 129 7.11 10.39 -10.91
N MET A 130 7.30 9.14 -11.37
CA MET A 130 8.14 8.15 -10.67
C MET A 130 9.62 8.52 -10.71
N TYR A 131 10.15 8.95 -11.85
CA TYR A 131 11.54 9.38 -11.98
C TYR A 131 11.87 10.63 -11.18
N SER A 132 10.90 11.53 -11.02
CA SER A 132 11.02 12.70 -10.14
C SER A 132 10.99 12.35 -8.65
N GLY A 133 10.77 11.07 -8.29
CA GLY A 133 10.72 10.60 -6.91
C GLY A 133 9.42 10.95 -6.16
N LEU A 134 8.42 11.50 -6.85
CA LEU A 134 7.13 11.88 -6.26
C LEU A 134 6.25 10.67 -5.95
N LEU A 135 6.40 9.60 -6.72
CA LEU A 135 5.59 8.41 -6.64
C LEU A 135 6.44 7.14 -6.76
N GLN A 136 6.13 6.13 -5.96
CA GLN A 136 6.65 4.79 -6.12
C GLN A 136 5.47 3.82 -6.29
N GLY A 137 5.50 3.03 -7.35
CA GLY A 137 4.38 2.13 -7.65
C GLY A 137 4.71 1.14 -8.74
N LYS A 138 3.69 0.42 -9.18
CA LYS A 138 3.72 -0.51 -10.31
C LYS A 138 2.57 -0.19 -11.24
N LEU A 139 2.88 -0.09 -12.52
CA LEU A 139 1.91 0.10 -13.58
C LEU A 139 1.44 -1.28 -14.07
N ASP A 140 0.14 -1.50 -14.08
CA ASP A 140 -0.48 -2.72 -14.62
C ASP A 140 -1.30 -2.34 -15.85
N GLN A 141 -0.65 -2.43 -17.03
CA GLN A 141 -1.26 -2.05 -18.30
C GLN A 141 -2.43 -2.97 -18.70
N ARG A 142 -2.40 -4.24 -18.27
CA ARG A 142 -3.47 -5.19 -18.58
C ARG A 142 -4.77 -4.84 -17.88
N GLN A 143 -4.67 -4.39 -16.64
CA GLN A 143 -5.80 -3.97 -15.83
C GLN A 143 -6.12 -2.48 -15.99
N GLY A 144 -5.22 -1.71 -16.62
CA GLY A 144 -5.34 -0.25 -16.73
C GLY A 144 -5.33 0.44 -15.37
N VAL A 145 -4.46 0.01 -14.46
CA VAL A 145 -4.39 0.54 -13.10
C VAL A 145 -2.95 0.86 -12.67
N LEU A 146 -2.83 1.91 -11.88
CA LEU A 146 -1.62 2.27 -11.16
C LEU A 146 -1.72 1.77 -9.72
N LYS A 147 -0.86 0.85 -9.30
CA LYS A 147 -0.75 0.34 -7.92
C LYS A 147 0.32 1.16 -7.19
N VAL A 148 -0.11 1.98 -6.26
CA VAL A 148 0.74 2.90 -5.50
C VAL A 148 1.33 2.18 -4.29
N LYS A 149 2.65 2.27 -4.13
CA LYS A 149 3.36 1.79 -2.94
C LYS A 149 3.61 2.93 -1.96
N HIS A 150 4.12 4.05 -2.47
CA HIS A 150 4.44 5.25 -1.70
C HIS A 150 4.21 6.48 -2.58
N ALA A 151 3.66 7.55 -2.02
CA ALA A 151 3.54 8.85 -2.65
C ALA A 151 4.14 9.92 -1.73
N MET A 152 4.82 10.89 -2.32
CA MET A 152 5.38 12.03 -1.59
C MET A 152 4.25 12.86 -0.98
N ALA A 153 4.41 13.31 0.26
CA ALA A 153 3.44 14.19 0.91
C ALA A 153 3.36 15.53 0.16
N ARG A 154 2.15 16.05 0.00
CA ARG A 154 1.88 17.43 -0.45
C ARG A 154 1.69 18.36 0.74
N ASP A 155 1.68 19.64 0.45
CA ASP A 155 1.35 20.66 1.45
C ASP A 155 -0.08 20.45 1.99
N VAL A 156 -0.28 20.69 3.29
CA VAL A 156 -1.53 20.49 4.01
C VAL A 156 -2.08 21.83 4.46
N ARG A 157 -3.38 22.06 4.26
CA ARG A 157 -4.07 23.23 4.79
C ARG A 157 -4.44 22.99 6.25
N GLU A 158 -4.57 24.07 7.00
CA GLU A 158 -5.09 23.98 8.37
C GLU A 158 -6.50 23.37 8.42
N THR A 159 -7.32 23.60 7.40
CA THR A 159 -8.65 23.02 7.25
C THR A 159 -8.63 21.49 7.11
N ASP A 160 -7.55 20.92 6.58
CA ASP A 160 -7.42 19.49 6.31
C ASP A 160 -6.95 18.70 7.54
N LEU A 161 -6.50 19.41 8.60
CA LEU A 161 -6.06 18.78 9.86
C LEU A 161 -7.18 17.97 10.52
N GLY A 162 -8.42 18.46 10.48
CA GLY A 162 -9.58 17.72 10.99
C GLY A 162 -9.77 16.38 10.31
N THR A 163 -9.71 16.35 8.99
CA THR A 163 -9.83 15.09 8.20
C THR A 163 -8.67 14.12 8.43
N MET A 164 -7.48 14.66 8.72
CA MET A 164 -6.32 13.83 9.08
C MET A 164 -6.50 13.17 10.45
N ILE A 165 -7.00 13.90 11.43
CA ILE A 165 -7.31 13.38 12.77
C ILE A 165 -8.36 12.28 12.66
N GLU A 166 -9.46 12.50 11.93
CA GLU A 166 -10.49 11.48 11.71
C GLU A 166 -9.94 10.20 11.07
N LYS A 167 -9.03 10.33 10.09
CA LYS A 167 -8.37 9.16 9.46
C LYS A 167 -7.52 8.39 10.45
N LEU A 168 -6.79 9.09 11.33
CA LEU A 168 -5.96 8.47 12.36
C LEU A 168 -6.83 7.77 13.43
N ASP A 169 -7.92 8.38 13.85
CA ASP A 169 -8.87 7.80 14.80
C ASP A 169 -9.53 6.54 14.22
N ASN A 170 -9.95 6.59 12.95
CA ASN A 170 -10.50 5.43 12.25
C ASN A 170 -9.45 4.31 12.13
N TRP A 171 -8.19 4.64 11.89
CA TRP A 171 -7.13 3.65 11.84
C TRP A 171 -6.87 3.03 13.22
N ALA A 172 -6.82 3.84 14.26
CA ALA A 172 -6.65 3.39 15.64
C ALA A 172 -7.79 2.45 16.06
N SER A 173 -9.05 2.83 15.79
CA SER A 173 -10.23 2.00 16.12
C SER A 173 -10.23 0.69 15.33
N THR A 174 -9.90 0.72 14.03
CA THR A 174 -9.80 -0.49 13.21
C THR A 174 -8.71 -1.43 13.74
N THR A 175 -7.58 -0.87 14.17
CA THR A 175 -6.48 -1.64 14.75
C THR A 175 -6.89 -2.30 16.07
N GLN A 176 -7.64 -1.61 16.93
CA GLN A 176 -8.18 -2.17 18.17
C GLN A 176 -9.15 -3.32 17.92
N VAL A 177 -10.04 -3.18 16.94
CA VAL A 177 -10.99 -4.25 16.55
C VAL A 177 -10.23 -5.47 16.03
N LEU A 178 -9.21 -5.27 15.17
CA LEU A 178 -8.37 -6.36 14.68
C LEU A 178 -7.62 -7.06 15.81
N LEU A 179 -7.11 -6.33 16.77
CA LEU A 179 -6.40 -6.90 17.92
C LEU A 179 -7.35 -7.76 18.76
N ALA A 180 -8.54 -7.27 19.08
CA ALA A 180 -9.55 -8.02 19.81
C ALA A 180 -10.00 -9.30 19.06
N THR A 181 -10.16 -9.23 17.73
CA THR A 181 -10.50 -10.43 16.92
C THR A 181 -9.37 -11.45 16.91
N LEU A 182 -8.12 -11.02 16.86
CA LEU A 182 -6.97 -11.92 16.94
C LEU A 182 -6.85 -12.57 18.33
N GLU A 183 -7.05 -11.82 19.39
CA GLU A 183 -7.06 -12.35 20.77
C GLU A 183 -8.15 -13.41 20.92
N GLY A 184 -9.36 -13.13 20.45
CA GLY A 184 -10.45 -14.12 20.44
C GLY A 184 -10.11 -15.38 19.65
N SER A 185 -9.50 -15.25 18.47
CA SER A 185 -9.08 -16.38 17.66
C SER A 185 -8.01 -17.24 18.34
N VAL A 186 -7.10 -16.61 19.08
CA VAL A 186 -6.06 -17.31 19.87
C VAL A 186 -6.71 -18.09 21.02
N GLU A 187 -7.67 -17.51 21.72
CA GLU A 187 -8.40 -18.18 22.81
C GLU A 187 -9.20 -19.39 22.28
N GLU A 188 -9.95 -19.22 21.18
CA GLU A 188 -10.67 -20.30 20.52
C GLU A 188 -9.74 -21.45 20.11
N ALA A 189 -8.59 -21.13 19.52
CA ALA A 189 -7.59 -22.11 19.13
C ALA A 189 -7.00 -22.86 20.36
N ALA A 190 -6.79 -22.15 21.45
CA ALA A 190 -6.30 -22.75 22.70
C ALA A 190 -7.35 -23.68 23.32
N GLU A 191 -8.63 -23.28 23.31
CA GLU A 191 -9.71 -24.14 23.79
C GLU A 191 -9.91 -25.39 22.90
N CYS A 192 -9.83 -25.23 21.57
CA CYS A 192 -9.89 -26.34 20.65
C CYS A 192 -8.78 -27.36 20.93
N ARG A 193 -7.55 -26.91 21.12
CA ARG A 193 -6.43 -27.78 21.50
C ARG A 193 -6.65 -28.50 22.84
N ARG A 194 -7.20 -27.80 23.84
CA ARG A 194 -7.51 -28.44 25.14
C ARG A 194 -8.55 -29.53 24.98
N ARG A 195 -9.61 -29.31 24.19
CA ARG A 195 -10.64 -30.31 23.90
C ARG A 195 -10.05 -31.51 23.15
N ASP A 196 -9.20 -31.26 22.15
CA ASP A 196 -8.54 -32.32 21.38
C ASP A 196 -7.60 -33.16 22.25
N THR A 197 -6.81 -32.55 23.14
CA THR A 197 -5.98 -33.29 24.08
C THR A 197 -6.80 -34.15 25.03
N GLN A 198 -7.87 -33.59 25.60
CA GLN A 198 -8.76 -34.36 26.50
C GLN A 198 -9.43 -35.54 25.78
N THR A 199 -9.88 -35.32 24.53
CA THR A 199 -10.49 -36.41 23.74
C THR A 199 -9.47 -37.49 23.38
N THR A 200 -8.25 -37.13 23.02
CA THR A 200 -7.18 -38.10 22.72
C THR A 200 -6.76 -38.88 23.95
N GLU A 201 -6.62 -38.22 25.12
CA GLU A 201 -6.32 -38.89 26.40
C GLU A 201 -7.43 -39.87 26.79
N ARG A 202 -8.68 -39.45 26.67
CA ARG A 202 -9.85 -40.31 26.95
C ARG A 202 -9.88 -41.53 26.04
N LEU A 203 -9.70 -41.33 24.74
CA LEU A 203 -9.65 -42.44 23.77
C LEU A 203 -8.48 -43.38 24.03
N ALA A 204 -7.31 -42.82 24.41
CA ALA A 204 -6.15 -43.64 24.77
C ALA A 204 -6.41 -44.46 26.05
N ALA A 205 -7.07 -43.89 27.04
CA ALA A 205 -7.45 -44.61 28.27
C ALA A 205 -8.47 -45.70 28.00
N GLU A 206 -9.50 -45.42 27.18
CA GLU A 206 -10.50 -46.43 26.76
C GLU A 206 -9.87 -47.56 25.96
N ALA A 207 -8.96 -47.24 25.03
CA ALA A 207 -8.23 -48.25 24.26
C ALA A 207 -7.32 -49.15 25.14
N ALA A 208 -6.66 -48.53 26.14
CA ALA A 208 -5.86 -49.29 27.11
C ALA A 208 -6.72 -50.23 27.99
N ALA A 209 -7.90 -49.74 28.43
CA ALA A 209 -8.86 -50.55 29.19
C ALA A 209 -9.38 -51.72 28.39
N VAL A 210 -9.72 -51.54 27.10
CA VAL A 210 -10.15 -52.58 26.19
C VAL A 210 -9.03 -53.62 25.96
N LYS A 211 -7.80 -53.18 25.69
CA LYS A 211 -6.64 -54.06 25.54
C LYS A 211 -6.40 -54.91 26.78
N LYS A 212 -6.54 -54.33 27.98
CA LYS A 212 -6.39 -55.08 29.24
C LYS A 212 -7.49 -56.13 29.41
N LYS A 213 -8.72 -55.80 29.10
CA LYS A 213 -9.86 -56.80 29.13
C LYS A 213 -9.68 -57.94 28.11
N LEU A 214 -9.13 -57.64 26.93
CA LEU A 214 -8.84 -58.66 25.92
C LEU A 214 -7.62 -59.57 26.31
N GLY A 215 -6.61 -58.97 26.98
CA GLY A 215 -5.48 -59.69 27.51
C GLY A 215 -5.86 -60.64 28.65
N ASP A 216 -6.75 -60.20 29.57
CA ASP A 216 -7.23 -61.03 30.70
C ASP A 216 -8.15 -62.17 30.23
N ASN A 217 -8.92 -62.01 29.15
CA ASN A 217 -9.77 -63.05 28.59
C ASN A 217 -9.00 -64.04 27.67
N GLY A 218 -7.79 -63.66 27.19
CA GLY A 218 -6.95 -64.55 26.36
C GLY A 218 -6.15 -65.60 27.16
N GLY A 219 -6.12 -65.48 28.51
CA GLY A 219 -5.38 -66.35 29.39
C GLY A 219 -6.13 -67.58 29.94
N LYS A 220 -7.41 -67.77 29.59
CA LYS A 220 -8.22 -68.88 30.15
C LYS A 220 -8.81 -69.84 29.17
N GLN A 221 -8.25 -70.06 28.03
CA GLN A 221 -8.67 -71.19 27.17
C GLN A 221 -7.63 -71.50 26.08
N ARG A 222 -6.58 -72.25 26.42
CA ARG A 222 -5.84 -73.10 25.45
C ARG A 222 -5.01 -74.14 26.25
N ASP A 223 -5.73 -75.05 26.84
CA ASP A 223 -5.17 -76.41 26.95
C ASP A 223 -6.03 -77.27 26.05
N ASP A 224 -5.31 -78.06 25.24
CA ASP A 224 -5.73 -79.21 24.46
C ASP A 224 -6.57 -78.95 23.18
N ASP A 225 -5.97 -79.03 22.05
CA ASP A 225 -6.13 -80.07 21.03
C ASP A 225 -5.33 -79.64 19.79
N GLY A 226 -4.33 -80.49 19.49
CA GLY A 226 -3.64 -80.42 18.24
C GLY A 226 -4.61 -80.66 17.08
N TYR A 227 -4.41 -79.98 16.00
CA TYR A 227 -4.58 -80.49 14.62
C TYR A 227 -4.15 -79.40 13.61
N ASN A 228 -3.11 -79.82 12.86
CA ASN A 228 -2.96 -79.60 11.41
C ASN A 228 -2.67 -78.24 10.85
N ASP A 229 -1.41 -78.07 10.55
CA ASP A 229 -0.83 -77.49 9.34
C ASP A 229 -1.80 -77.46 8.13
N MET A 230 -2.28 -76.31 7.80
CA MET A 230 -2.67 -75.95 6.45
C MET A 230 -2.30 -74.52 6.19
N GLY A 231 -1.18 -74.35 5.48
CA GLY A 231 -0.78 -73.09 4.86
C GLY A 231 -1.90 -72.58 3.96
N PHE A 232 -2.39 -71.44 4.31
CA PHE A 232 -3.15 -70.60 3.39
C PHE A 232 -2.30 -69.33 3.08
N ASP A 233 -1.63 -69.47 1.97
CA ASP A 233 -1.00 -68.40 1.22
C ASP A 233 -2.13 -67.47 0.75
N MET A 234 -2.35 -66.36 1.42
CA MET A 234 -3.28 -65.36 0.99
C MET A 234 -2.53 -64.23 0.34
N ASP A 235 -2.45 -64.41 -0.96
CA ASP A 235 -2.08 -63.46 -1.99
C ASP A 235 -2.49 -62.01 -1.67
N GLU A 236 -1.51 -61.17 -1.52
CA GLU A 236 -1.58 -59.72 -1.38
C GLU A 236 -2.17 -59.12 -2.66
N ARG A 237 -3.47 -58.89 -2.72
CA ARG A 237 -4.04 -57.97 -3.69
C ARG A 237 -4.53 -56.72 -3.00
N SER A 238 -3.57 -55.90 -2.70
CA SER A 238 -3.69 -54.49 -2.36
C SER A 238 -4.34 -53.70 -3.50
N SER A 239 -5.56 -53.26 -3.29
CA SER A 239 -6.16 -52.22 -4.11
C SER A 239 -5.54 -50.88 -3.74
N GLY A 240 -4.60 -50.41 -4.58
CA GLY A 240 -3.88 -49.18 -4.41
C GLY A 240 -4.77 -47.95 -4.58
N MET A 241 -5.01 -47.28 -3.51
CA MET A 241 -5.44 -45.88 -3.55
C MET A 241 -4.21 -44.97 -3.71
N ARG A 242 -3.91 -44.64 -4.96
CA ARG A 242 -2.88 -43.65 -5.31
C ARG A 242 -3.25 -42.27 -4.78
N ARG A 243 -2.73 -41.88 -3.63
CA ARG A 243 -2.64 -40.49 -3.25
C ARG A 243 -1.57 -39.80 -4.09
N GLY A 244 -1.97 -38.93 -5.00
CA GLY A 244 -1.10 -38.09 -5.81
C GLY A 244 -0.22 -37.21 -4.95
N ARG A 245 1.06 -37.54 -4.88
CA ARG A 245 2.11 -36.77 -4.24
C ARG A 245 2.59 -35.74 -5.25
N THR A 246 2.04 -34.52 -5.21
CA THR A 246 2.56 -33.37 -5.95
C THR A 246 3.99 -33.07 -5.52
N LYS A 247 4.94 -33.37 -6.40
CA LYS A 247 6.34 -32.92 -6.28
C LYS A 247 6.38 -31.42 -6.38
N ARG A 248 6.58 -30.70 -5.28
CA ARG A 248 7.04 -29.31 -5.29
C ARG A 248 8.48 -29.29 -5.75
N ASN A 249 8.73 -28.82 -6.95
CA ASN A 249 10.05 -28.44 -7.45
C ASN A 249 10.60 -27.32 -6.57
N ARG A 250 11.56 -27.67 -5.73
CA ARG A 250 12.38 -26.74 -4.98
C ARG A 250 13.56 -26.38 -5.89
N ALA A 251 13.39 -25.32 -6.70
CA ALA A 251 14.50 -24.70 -7.41
C ALA A 251 15.39 -24.01 -6.38
N GLY A 252 16.58 -24.57 -6.15
CA GLY A 252 17.62 -23.97 -5.34
C GLY A 252 18.17 -22.73 -6.05
N LEU A 253 18.09 -21.58 -5.41
CA LEU A 253 18.83 -20.39 -5.77
C LEU A 253 20.17 -20.43 -5.06
N ASP A 254 21.20 -20.85 -5.80
CA ASP A 254 22.61 -20.69 -5.44
C ASP A 254 22.98 -19.20 -5.48
N PHE A 255 23.10 -18.58 -4.30
CA PHE A 255 23.68 -17.26 -4.14
C PHE A 255 25.21 -17.42 -3.98
N ARG A 256 25.97 -17.24 -5.07
CA ARG A 256 27.41 -16.99 -4.99
C ARG A 256 27.68 -15.49 -4.94
N PRO A 257 28.38 -14.96 -3.94
CA PRO A 257 28.83 -13.59 -3.96
C PRO A 257 30.02 -13.47 -4.90
N ARG A 258 29.93 -12.55 -5.86
CA ARG A 258 31.03 -12.15 -6.74
C ARG A 258 31.75 -10.96 -6.15
N ASN A 259 32.92 -11.19 -5.58
CA ASN A 259 33.92 -10.15 -5.30
C ASN A 259 34.46 -9.57 -6.61
N LYS A 260 34.29 -8.30 -6.80
CA LYS A 260 35.32 -7.32 -7.23
C LYS A 260 34.71 -5.93 -7.16
#